data_5294e28fedb40a9d00d780a58f987cde
#
_entry.id   5294e28fedb40a9d00d780a58f987cde
#
_cell.length_a   1.000
_cell.length_b   1.000
_cell.length_c   1.000
_cell.angle_alpha   90.00
_cell.angle_beta   90.00
_cell.angle_gamma   90.00
#
_symmetry.space_group_name_H-M   'P 1'
#
loop_
_entity.id
_entity.type
_entity.pdbx_description
1 polymer ?
#
loop_
_entity_poly.entity_id
_entity_poly.type
_entity_poly.pdbx_seq_one_letter_code
_entity_poly.pdbx_strand_id
1 'polypeptide(L)'
;MKKYDVVALGELLIDFTENGKSNQGNPLFEANPGGAPCNVLAMLTKLGHKTAFIGKVGEDFFGEQLRDAITEVGIDASGLCTDKEIHTTLAMVHTYPDGDRDFSFYRNPGADMMLNKEEICEELIKETKIFHFGTLSMTHEGVREATKEAIRIAEESGATISFDPNLRPPLWNSLDEAKEQVLYGLGHCQILKISDNEIQWLTGEEDYTAGVNWIRERYQIPLILVSMGKEGSRAYYNGSIVEVKPFLQKNTIETTGAGDTFCGCVLHYICEHGMEDLKEENLKDMLTFANAAASVITTRKGALRVMPTREEIQNLLIERAAE
;
A
#
# COMPACT_ATOMS: atom_id res chain seq x y z
N MET A 1 -17.70 -15.68 -11.91
CA MET A 1 -17.32 -14.94 -10.67
C MET A 1 -15.80 -14.87 -10.64
N LYS A 2 -15.21 -13.72 -10.41
CA LYS A 2 -13.75 -13.59 -10.31
C LYS A 2 -13.21 -14.41 -9.14
N LYS A 3 -12.04 -15.01 -9.28
CA LYS A 3 -11.42 -15.91 -8.28
C LYS A 3 -10.83 -15.13 -7.10
N TYR A 4 -10.25 -13.95 -7.37
CA TYR A 4 -9.63 -13.09 -6.38
C TYR A 4 -10.44 -11.82 -6.15
N ASP A 5 -10.45 -11.35 -4.91
CA ASP A 5 -11.03 -10.05 -4.58
C ASP A 5 -10.04 -8.94 -4.96
N VAL A 6 -8.76 -9.09 -4.58
CA VAL A 6 -7.71 -8.13 -4.90
C VAL A 6 -6.42 -8.85 -5.32
N VAL A 7 -5.84 -8.41 -6.43
CA VAL A 7 -4.48 -8.77 -6.85
C VAL A 7 -3.65 -7.48 -6.84
N ALA A 8 -2.46 -7.54 -6.26
CA ALA A 8 -1.55 -6.40 -6.26
C ALA A 8 -0.23 -6.73 -6.94
N LEU A 9 0.34 -5.71 -7.61
CA LEU A 9 1.66 -5.77 -8.21
C LEU A 9 2.57 -4.72 -7.56
N GLY A 10 3.80 -5.11 -7.23
CA GLY A 10 4.80 -4.18 -6.75
C GLY A 10 5.98 -4.83 -6.06
N GLU A 11 6.56 -4.11 -5.12
CA GLU A 11 7.72 -4.55 -4.34
C GLU A 11 7.33 -5.48 -3.20
N LEU A 12 8.23 -6.42 -2.93
CA LEU A 12 8.27 -7.25 -1.72
C LEU A 12 9.73 -7.29 -1.26
N LEU A 13 10.00 -6.84 -0.04
CA LEU A 13 11.34 -6.56 0.45
C LEU A 13 11.47 -6.84 1.95
N ILE A 14 12.69 -6.77 2.47
CA ILE A 14 12.96 -6.84 3.91
C ILE A 14 13.23 -5.44 4.45
N ASP A 15 12.44 -5.03 5.45
CA ASP A 15 12.69 -3.86 6.29
C ASP A 15 13.50 -4.27 7.53
N PHE A 16 14.76 -3.87 7.60
CA PHE A 16 15.58 -4.04 8.79
C PHE A 16 15.32 -2.90 9.78
N THR A 17 14.64 -3.21 10.88
CA THR A 17 14.38 -2.25 11.97
C THR A 17 15.29 -2.51 13.14
N GLU A 18 15.81 -1.45 13.76
CA GLU A 18 16.68 -1.59 14.93
C GLU A 18 15.94 -2.21 16.10
N ASN A 19 16.53 -3.24 16.72
CA ASN A 19 15.95 -3.99 17.83
C ASN A 19 16.96 -4.14 18.98
N GLY A 20 17.48 -3.02 19.47
CA GLY A 20 18.41 -2.96 20.59
C GLY A 20 19.87 -3.27 20.24
N LYS A 21 20.63 -3.73 21.23
CA LYS A 21 22.06 -4.02 21.10
C LYS A 21 22.42 -5.40 21.63
N SER A 22 23.40 -6.04 20.99
CA SER A 22 24.00 -7.29 21.45
C SER A 22 24.82 -7.07 22.72
N ASN A 23 25.23 -8.17 23.37
CA ASN A 23 26.14 -8.14 24.52
C ASN A 23 27.51 -7.50 24.19
N GLN A 24 27.89 -7.40 22.92
CA GLN A 24 29.10 -6.75 22.43
C GLN A 24 28.90 -5.26 22.10
N GLY A 25 27.68 -4.73 22.29
CA GLY A 25 27.33 -3.35 21.98
C GLY A 25 26.98 -3.08 20.50
N ASN A 26 26.96 -4.10 19.64
CA ASN A 26 26.57 -3.96 18.23
C ASN A 26 25.06 -3.81 18.10
N PRO A 27 24.56 -2.96 17.17
CA PRO A 27 23.11 -2.87 16.88
C PRO A 27 22.59 -4.23 16.39
N LEU A 28 21.40 -4.58 16.87
CA LEU A 28 20.64 -5.72 16.38
C LEU A 28 19.51 -5.21 15.49
N PHE A 29 19.23 -5.94 14.42
CA PHE A 29 18.17 -5.62 13.50
C PHE A 29 17.20 -6.79 13.36
N GLU A 30 15.93 -6.48 13.32
CA GLU A 30 14.86 -7.42 13.00
C GLU A 30 14.53 -7.33 11.51
N ALA A 31 14.55 -8.46 10.81
CA ALA A 31 14.24 -8.56 9.40
C ALA A 31 12.73 -8.71 9.21
N ASN A 32 12.04 -7.62 8.97
CA ASN A 32 10.59 -7.60 8.81
C ASN A 32 10.21 -7.72 7.33
N PRO A 33 9.37 -8.70 6.94
CA PRO A 33 8.75 -8.71 5.62
C PRO A 33 7.90 -7.46 5.42
N GLY A 34 8.11 -6.78 4.28
CA GLY A 34 7.45 -5.52 3.95
C GLY A 34 7.25 -5.37 2.44
N GLY A 35 6.75 -4.21 2.07
CA GLY A 35 6.33 -3.86 0.72
C GLY A 35 4.88 -3.43 0.73
N ALA A 36 4.62 -2.19 0.31
CA ALA A 36 3.29 -1.60 0.44
C ALA A 36 2.17 -2.43 -0.19
N PRO A 37 2.31 -2.98 -1.41
CA PRO A 37 1.25 -3.80 -2.01
C PRO A 37 0.96 -5.06 -1.18
N CYS A 38 2.00 -5.72 -0.65
CA CYS A 38 1.81 -6.90 0.20
C CYS A 38 1.19 -6.56 1.55
N ASN A 39 1.47 -5.38 2.12
CA ASN A 39 0.83 -4.92 3.34
C ASN A 39 -0.68 -4.69 3.11
N VAL A 40 -1.07 -4.08 1.99
CA VAL A 40 -2.49 -3.93 1.59
C VAL A 40 -3.16 -5.30 1.46
N LEU A 41 -2.52 -6.25 0.78
CA LEU A 41 -3.05 -7.62 0.63
C LEU A 41 -3.14 -8.35 1.96
N ALA A 42 -2.15 -8.19 2.85
CA ALA A 42 -2.16 -8.83 4.18
C ALA A 42 -3.35 -8.34 5.02
N MET A 43 -3.66 -7.04 4.98
CA MET A 43 -4.85 -6.48 5.64
C MET A 43 -6.14 -7.07 5.06
N LEU A 44 -6.25 -7.15 3.75
CA LEU A 44 -7.40 -7.73 3.07
C LEU A 44 -7.58 -9.22 3.42
N THR A 45 -6.50 -10.00 3.38
CA THR A 45 -6.51 -11.42 3.73
C THR A 45 -6.92 -11.61 5.19
N LYS A 46 -6.44 -10.75 6.09
CA LYS A 46 -6.83 -10.75 7.51
C LYS A 46 -8.31 -10.49 7.70
N LEU A 47 -8.95 -9.75 6.79
CA LEU A 47 -10.40 -9.49 6.76
C LEU A 47 -11.20 -10.54 5.97
N GLY A 48 -10.55 -11.59 5.47
CA GLY A 48 -11.19 -12.76 4.85
C GLY A 48 -11.30 -12.72 3.33
N HIS A 49 -10.61 -11.79 2.66
CA HIS A 49 -10.58 -11.71 1.20
C HIS A 49 -9.57 -12.67 0.57
N LYS A 50 -9.85 -13.08 -0.66
CA LYS A 50 -8.92 -13.85 -1.50
C LYS A 50 -7.99 -12.90 -2.24
N THR A 51 -6.70 -12.99 -1.96
CA THR A 51 -5.67 -12.09 -2.49
C THR A 51 -4.56 -12.85 -3.21
N ALA A 52 -3.90 -12.20 -4.18
CA ALA A 52 -2.70 -12.72 -4.81
C ALA A 52 -1.70 -11.59 -5.08
N PHE A 53 -0.43 -11.92 -5.11
CA PHE A 53 0.66 -10.97 -5.31
C PHE A 53 1.44 -11.28 -6.59
N ILE A 54 1.79 -10.22 -7.33
CA ILE A 54 2.66 -10.25 -8.52
C ILE A 54 3.88 -9.39 -8.20
N GLY A 55 5.07 -9.99 -8.30
CA GLY A 55 6.32 -9.30 -8.05
C GLY A 55 7.53 -10.20 -8.23
N LYS A 56 8.71 -9.73 -7.83
CA LYS A 56 9.94 -10.49 -7.97
C LYS A 56 10.87 -10.30 -6.77
N VAL A 57 11.48 -11.40 -6.32
CA VAL A 57 12.50 -11.43 -5.24
C VAL A 57 13.73 -12.17 -5.73
N GLY A 58 14.85 -12.08 -5.02
CA GLY A 58 16.05 -12.82 -5.34
C GLY A 58 15.92 -14.32 -5.04
N GLU A 59 16.69 -15.15 -5.74
CA GLU A 59 16.93 -16.57 -5.37
C GLU A 59 17.95 -16.61 -4.22
N ASP A 60 17.52 -16.10 -3.05
CA ASP A 60 18.34 -15.95 -1.86
C ASP A 60 17.53 -16.20 -0.57
N PHE A 61 18.22 -16.22 0.57
CA PHE A 61 17.61 -16.45 1.89
C PHE A 61 16.43 -15.52 2.17
N PHE A 62 16.53 -14.25 1.80
CA PHE A 62 15.46 -13.28 2.04
C PHE A 62 14.29 -13.45 1.06
N GLY A 63 14.56 -13.84 -0.18
CA GLY A 63 13.50 -14.17 -1.14
C GLY A 63 12.66 -15.36 -0.70
N GLU A 64 13.29 -16.41 -0.14
CA GLU A 64 12.58 -17.54 0.47
C GLU A 64 11.76 -17.10 1.67
N GLN A 65 12.36 -16.35 2.60
CA GLN A 65 11.68 -15.81 3.78
C GLN A 65 10.45 -14.97 3.41
N LEU A 66 10.53 -14.16 2.36
CA LEU A 66 9.44 -13.31 1.89
C LEU A 66 8.31 -14.13 1.27
N ARG A 67 8.65 -15.14 0.46
CA ARG A 67 7.67 -16.08 -0.10
C ARG A 67 6.90 -16.80 1.00
N ASP A 68 7.60 -17.30 1.99
CA ASP A 68 7.00 -17.97 3.15
C ASP A 68 6.09 -17.00 3.91
N ALA A 69 6.55 -15.78 4.16
CA ALA A 69 5.80 -14.78 4.90
C ALA A 69 4.46 -14.42 4.25
N ILE A 70 4.42 -14.19 2.93
CA ILE A 70 3.15 -13.89 2.24
C ILE A 70 2.23 -15.11 2.18
N THR A 71 2.80 -16.31 2.05
CA THR A 71 2.04 -17.56 2.04
C THR A 71 1.44 -17.86 3.43
N GLU A 72 2.20 -17.66 4.50
CA GLU A 72 1.74 -17.82 5.90
C GLU A 72 0.53 -16.94 6.22
N VAL A 73 0.49 -15.72 5.72
CA VAL A 73 -0.66 -14.82 5.93
C VAL A 73 -1.81 -15.08 4.97
N GLY A 74 -1.66 -16.02 4.02
CA GLY A 74 -2.71 -16.49 3.12
C GLY A 74 -2.80 -15.74 1.79
N ILE A 75 -1.77 -15.00 1.39
CA ILE A 75 -1.67 -14.38 0.05
C ILE A 75 -1.20 -15.45 -0.94
N ASP A 76 -1.87 -15.59 -2.08
CA ASP A 76 -1.43 -16.47 -3.16
C ASP A 76 -0.13 -15.91 -3.80
N ALA A 77 0.96 -16.66 -3.65
CA ALA A 77 2.28 -16.31 -4.15
C ALA A 77 2.59 -16.87 -5.55
N SER A 78 1.60 -17.37 -6.28
CA SER A 78 1.81 -17.98 -7.62
C SER A 78 2.31 -16.98 -8.67
N GLY A 79 2.11 -15.67 -8.46
CA GLY A 79 2.65 -14.58 -9.27
C GLY A 79 4.01 -14.06 -8.82
N LEU A 80 4.61 -14.63 -7.75
CA LEU A 80 5.91 -14.21 -7.26
C LEU A 80 7.04 -14.94 -8.00
N CYS A 81 7.79 -14.19 -8.82
CA CYS A 81 8.96 -14.67 -9.54
C CYS A 81 10.23 -14.62 -8.69
N THR A 82 11.29 -15.30 -9.13
CA THR A 82 12.63 -15.23 -8.54
C THR A 82 13.66 -14.80 -9.57
N ASP A 83 14.62 -13.98 -9.14
CA ASP A 83 15.78 -13.60 -9.93
C ASP A 83 17.01 -14.36 -9.44
N LYS A 84 17.77 -14.97 -10.38
CA LYS A 84 18.94 -15.81 -10.04
C LYS A 84 20.21 -15.01 -9.84
N GLU A 85 20.26 -13.78 -10.33
CA GLU A 85 21.47 -12.96 -10.34
C GLU A 85 21.35 -11.75 -9.39
N ILE A 86 20.14 -11.19 -9.27
CA ILE A 86 19.90 -9.98 -8.51
C ILE A 86 19.24 -10.34 -7.17
N HIS A 87 19.84 -9.81 -6.09
CA HIS A 87 19.39 -10.09 -4.73
C HIS A 87 18.07 -9.38 -4.37
N THR A 88 17.40 -9.96 -3.40
CA THR A 88 16.22 -9.37 -2.77
C THR A 88 16.53 -7.96 -2.25
N THR A 89 15.63 -7.02 -2.50
CA THR A 89 15.74 -5.65 -1.98
C THR A 89 15.69 -5.62 -0.45
N LEU A 90 16.59 -4.83 0.13
CA LEU A 90 16.64 -4.58 1.58
C LEU A 90 16.46 -3.08 1.83
N ALA A 91 15.76 -2.73 2.91
CA ALA A 91 15.68 -1.39 3.43
C ALA A 91 16.15 -1.38 4.89
N MET A 92 17.07 -0.48 5.23
CA MET A 92 17.45 -0.22 6.62
C MET A 92 16.60 0.94 7.13
N VAL A 93 15.84 0.71 8.17
CA VAL A 93 14.98 1.73 8.79
C VAL A 93 15.69 2.27 10.03
N HIS A 94 16.05 3.52 9.98
CA HIS A 94 16.60 4.25 11.12
C HIS A 94 15.50 5.12 11.74
N THR A 95 15.25 4.93 13.04
CA THR A 95 14.28 5.74 13.78
C THR A 95 15.04 6.75 14.65
N TYR A 96 14.75 8.03 14.46
CA TYR A 96 15.32 9.11 15.27
C TYR A 96 14.61 9.23 16.63
N PRO A 97 15.26 9.88 17.64
CA PRO A 97 14.68 10.04 18.98
C PRO A 97 13.35 10.81 19.02
N ASP A 98 13.07 11.63 18.02
CA ASP A 98 11.81 12.37 17.85
C ASP A 98 10.69 11.55 17.19
N GLY A 99 11.01 10.29 16.78
CA GLY A 99 10.10 9.37 16.13
C GLY A 99 10.06 9.49 14.61
N ASP A 100 10.86 10.38 14.03
CA ASP A 100 11.04 10.46 12.58
C ASP A 100 11.91 9.30 12.08
N ARG A 101 11.85 9.03 10.77
CA ARG A 101 12.50 7.88 10.14
C ARG A 101 13.26 8.27 8.90
N ASP A 102 14.37 7.59 8.73
CA ASP A 102 15.14 7.60 7.49
C ASP A 102 15.29 6.17 6.95
N PHE A 103 15.35 6.05 5.63
CA PHE A 103 15.44 4.77 4.94
C PHE A 103 16.69 4.75 4.07
N SER A 104 17.52 3.74 4.27
CA SER A 104 18.62 3.42 3.36
C SER A 104 18.26 2.17 2.56
N PHE A 105 18.05 2.33 1.25
CA PHE A 105 17.67 1.22 0.38
C PHE A 105 18.89 0.57 -0.26
N TYR A 106 18.97 -0.74 -0.14
CA TYR A 106 19.89 -1.61 -0.89
C TYR A 106 19.12 -2.20 -2.08
N ARG A 107 18.92 -1.36 -3.11
CA ARG A 107 18.06 -1.58 -4.29
C ARG A 107 18.71 -0.99 -5.55
N ASN A 108 19.97 -1.41 -5.84
CA ASN A 108 20.71 -0.83 -6.96
C ASN A 108 21.51 -1.89 -7.76
N PRO A 109 20.82 -2.74 -8.58
CA PRO A 109 19.38 -2.99 -8.58
C PRO A 109 18.94 -3.94 -7.46
N GLY A 110 17.64 -3.95 -7.16
CA GLY A 110 16.98 -5.00 -6.39
C GLY A 110 16.17 -5.90 -7.31
N ALA A 111 15.92 -7.14 -6.89
CA ALA A 111 15.21 -8.12 -7.71
C ALA A 111 13.81 -7.67 -8.12
N ASP A 112 13.12 -6.89 -7.27
CA ASP A 112 11.81 -6.32 -7.57
C ASP A 112 11.80 -5.38 -8.78
N MET A 113 12.95 -4.75 -9.11
CA MET A 113 13.11 -3.92 -10.29
C MET A 113 13.26 -4.73 -11.60
N MET A 114 13.54 -6.03 -11.48
CA MET A 114 13.83 -6.93 -12.61
C MET A 114 12.61 -7.71 -13.10
N LEU A 115 11.42 -7.42 -12.59
CA LEU A 115 10.19 -8.01 -13.10
C LEU A 115 9.96 -7.53 -14.55
N ASN A 116 9.79 -8.46 -15.45
CA ASN A 116 9.54 -8.18 -16.87
C ASN A 116 8.08 -8.48 -17.23
N LYS A 117 7.60 -7.87 -18.31
CA LYS A 117 6.22 -8.06 -18.77
C LYS A 117 5.88 -9.51 -19.13
N GLU A 118 6.86 -10.27 -19.60
CA GLU A 118 6.72 -11.69 -19.95
C GLU A 118 6.55 -12.60 -18.73
N GLU A 119 6.89 -12.08 -17.53
CA GLU A 119 6.74 -12.79 -16.25
C GLU A 119 5.41 -12.48 -15.56
N ILE A 120 4.61 -11.58 -16.11
CA ILE A 120 3.30 -11.23 -15.56
C ILE A 120 2.35 -12.42 -15.64
N CYS A 121 1.83 -12.85 -14.50
CA CYS A 121 0.79 -13.87 -14.45
C CYS A 121 -0.57 -13.25 -14.80
N GLU A 122 -0.88 -13.17 -16.11
CA GLU A 122 -2.09 -12.57 -16.63
C GLU A 122 -3.38 -13.16 -16.03
N GLU A 123 -3.38 -14.48 -15.74
CA GLU A 123 -4.56 -15.15 -15.20
C GLU A 123 -4.96 -14.60 -13.81
N LEU A 124 -3.99 -14.24 -12.97
CA LEU A 124 -4.29 -13.60 -11.69
C LEU A 124 -5.02 -12.27 -11.89
N ILE A 125 -4.55 -11.46 -12.86
CA ILE A 125 -5.14 -10.15 -13.15
C ILE A 125 -6.53 -10.30 -13.78
N LYS A 126 -6.69 -11.22 -14.75
CA LYS A 126 -7.98 -11.50 -15.41
C LYS A 126 -9.04 -11.99 -14.42
N GLU A 127 -8.63 -12.69 -13.38
CA GLU A 127 -9.49 -13.30 -12.36
C GLU A 127 -9.64 -12.46 -11.07
N THR A 128 -9.26 -11.16 -11.09
CA THR A 128 -9.43 -10.27 -9.93
C THR A 128 -10.57 -9.27 -10.09
N LYS A 129 -11.22 -8.89 -8.97
CA LYS A 129 -12.18 -7.78 -8.96
C LYS A 129 -11.47 -6.43 -8.94
N ILE A 130 -10.40 -6.31 -8.12
CA ILE A 130 -9.62 -5.08 -7.97
C ILE A 130 -8.15 -5.41 -8.25
N PHE A 131 -7.50 -4.61 -9.09
CA PHE A 131 -6.07 -4.61 -9.30
C PHE A 131 -5.45 -3.41 -8.59
N HIS A 132 -4.47 -3.65 -7.70
CA HIS A 132 -3.83 -2.61 -6.90
C HIS A 132 -2.34 -2.49 -7.23
N PHE A 133 -1.82 -1.26 -7.31
CA PHE A 133 -0.40 -0.99 -7.52
C PHE A 133 0.03 0.35 -6.91
N GLY A 134 1.35 0.51 -6.78
CA GLY A 134 2.00 1.75 -6.34
C GLY A 134 3.12 2.17 -7.29
N THR A 135 3.86 3.23 -6.95
CA THR A 135 4.89 3.78 -7.84
C THR A 135 6.26 3.11 -7.72
N LEU A 136 6.53 2.30 -6.69
CA LEU A 136 7.84 1.63 -6.57
C LEU A 136 8.09 0.65 -7.73
N SER A 137 7.05 0.01 -8.25
CA SER A 137 7.11 -0.80 -9.46
C SER A 137 7.21 0.01 -10.76
N MET A 138 7.38 1.33 -10.68
CA MET A 138 7.54 2.22 -11.84
C MET A 138 8.88 2.97 -11.84
N THR A 139 9.76 2.68 -10.87
CA THR A 139 11.05 3.37 -10.69
C THR A 139 12.14 2.93 -11.67
N HIS A 140 11.98 1.80 -12.35
CA HIS A 140 12.93 1.24 -13.31
C HIS A 140 12.20 0.80 -14.58
N GLU A 141 12.85 0.91 -15.75
CA GLU A 141 12.22 0.69 -17.05
C GLU A 141 11.56 -0.69 -17.18
N GLY A 142 12.25 -1.77 -16.80
CA GLY A 142 11.73 -3.14 -16.93
C GLY A 142 10.44 -3.34 -16.14
N VAL A 143 10.46 -3.08 -14.83
CA VAL A 143 9.29 -3.25 -13.97
C VAL A 143 8.19 -2.21 -14.28
N ARG A 144 8.55 -1.04 -14.79
CA ARG A 144 7.59 -0.03 -15.27
C ARG A 144 6.75 -0.55 -16.43
N GLU A 145 7.40 -1.14 -17.43
CA GLU A 145 6.70 -1.75 -18.57
C GLU A 145 5.87 -2.97 -18.16
N ALA A 146 6.35 -3.77 -17.20
CA ALA A 146 5.57 -4.85 -16.60
C ALA A 146 4.32 -4.31 -15.88
N THR A 147 4.46 -3.23 -15.10
CA THR A 147 3.34 -2.60 -14.40
C THR A 147 2.31 -2.02 -15.38
N LYS A 148 2.76 -1.34 -16.44
CA LYS A 148 1.86 -0.81 -17.49
C LYS A 148 1.12 -1.93 -18.22
N GLU A 149 1.79 -3.05 -18.51
CA GLU A 149 1.14 -4.21 -19.12
C GLU A 149 0.09 -4.83 -18.18
N ALA A 150 0.41 -4.95 -16.89
CA ALA A 150 -0.55 -5.44 -15.90
C ALA A 150 -1.79 -4.52 -15.78
N ILE A 151 -1.61 -3.20 -15.82
CA ILE A 151 -2.71 -2.22 -15.84
C ILE A 151 -3.57 -2.42 -17.09
N ARG A 152 -2.97 -2.55 -18.27
CA ARG A 152 -3.67 -2.81 -19.54
C ARG A 152 -4.54 -4.08 -19.46
N ILE A 153 -3.97 -5.17 -18.93
CA ILE A 153 -4.70 -6.44 -18.75
C ILE A 153 -5.86 -6.27 -17.75
N ALA A 154 -5.65 -5.51 -16.68
CA ALA A 154 -6.69 -5.23 -15.69
C ALA A 154 -7.86 -4.44 -16.30
N GLU A 155 -7.57 -3.41 -17.07
CA GLU A 155 -8.59 -2.63 -17.81
C GLU A 155 -9.38 -3.50 -18.79
N GLU A 156 -8.69 -4.27 -19.63
CA GLU A 156 -9.33 -5.16 -20.60
C GLU A 156 -10.20 -6.24 -19.96
N SER A 157 -9.84 -6.69 -18.76
CA SER A 157 -10.60 -7.69 -18.01
C SER A 157 -11.73 -7.11 -17.15
N GLY A 158 -11.87 -5.77 -17.14
CA GLY A 158 -12.89 -5.05 -16.38
C GLY A 158 -12.66 -5.09 -14.87
N ALA A 159 -11.40 -5.18 -14.42
CA ALA A 159 -11.06 -5.01 -13.01
C ALA A 159 -11.08 -3.53 -12.63
N THR A 160 -11.52 -3.21 -11.41
CA THR A 160 -11.35 -1.88 -10.85
C THR A 160 -9.88 -1.66 -10.49
N ILE A 161 -9.31 -0.53 -10.88
CA ILE A 161 -7.91 -0.22 -10.60
C ILE A 161 -7.80 0.68 -9.38
N SER A 162 -7.05 0.24 -8.37
CA SER A 162 -6.69 0.98 -7.17
C SER A 162 -5.22 1.40 -7.23
N PHE A 163 -4.96 2.66 -6.97
CA PHE A 163 -3.64 3.25 -7.00
C PHE A 163 -3.31 3.98 -5.70
N ASP A 164 -2.13 3.68 -5.13
CA ASP A 164 -1.50 4.45 -4.06
C ASP A 164 -0.10 4.88 -4.55
N PRO A 165 0.14 6.16 -4.84
CA PRO A 165 1.47 6.61 -5.26
C PRO A 165 2.59 6.11 -4.35
N ASN A 166 2.38 6.21 -3.06
CA ASN A 166 3.31 5.76 -2.03
C ASN A 166 4.76 6.17 -2.33
N LEU A 167 4.90 7.45 -2.65
CA LEU A 167 6.12 8.04 -3.19
C LEU A 167 7.31 7.90 -2.22
N ARG A 168 8.42 7.43 -2.76
CA ARG A 168 9.71 7.36 -2.07
C ARG A 168 10.74 8.14 -2.87
N PRO A 169 10.89 9.46 -2.64
CA PRO A 169 11.78 10.33 -3.42
C PRO A 169 13.19 9.78 -3.64
N PRO A 170 13.86 9.16 -2.62
CA PRO A 170 15.22 8.65 -2.81
C PRO A 170 15.37 7.50 -3.81
N LEU A 171 14.27 6.87 -4.24
CA LEU A 171 14.29 5.73 -5.18
C LEU A 171 14.12 6.16 -6.64
N TRP A 172 13.99 7.46 -6.90
CA TRP A 172 13.80 8.01 -8.24
C TRP A 172 15.06 8.71 -8.74
N ASN A 173 15.31 8.64 -10.05
CA ASN A 173 16.41 9.40 -10.68
C ASN A 173 16.11 10.92 -10.63
N SER A 174 14.84 11.30 -10.71
CA SER A 174 14.37 12.67 -10.53
C SER A 174 12.92 12.70 -10.05
N LEU A 175 12.53 13.81 -9.40
CA LEU A 175 11.13 14.03 -9.02
C LEU A 175 10.23 14.30 -10.23
N ASP A 176 10.78 14.75 -11.35
CA ASP A 176 10.04 14.92 -12.61
C ASP A 176 9.65 13.55 -13.19
N GLU A 177 10.58 12.57 -13.18
CA GLU A 177 10.27 11.19 -13.56
C GLU A 177 9.21 10.58 -12.63
N ALA A 178 9.35 10.77 -11.32
CA ALA A 178 8.35 10.33 -10.35
C ALA A 178 6.97 10.93 -10.65
N LYS A 179 6.92 12.23 -10.90
CA LYS A 179 5.67 12.94 -11.23
C LYS A 179 5.02 12.39 -12.49
N GLU A 180 5.79 12.12 -13.53
CA GLU A 180 5.28 11.53 -14.78
C GLU A 180 4.59 10.18 -14.51
N GLN A 181 5.21 9.31 -13.68
CA GLN A 181 4.64 7.99 -13.38
C GLN A 181 3.43 8.09 -12.43
N VAL A 182 3.41 9.03 -11.49
CA VAL A 182 2.22 9.31 -10.68
C VAL A 182 1.06 9.77 -11.58
N LEU A 183 1.31 10.71 -12.50
CA LEU A 183 0.29 11.18 -13.44
C LEU A 183 -0.21 10.05 -14.36
N TYR A 184 0.67 9.13 -14.77
CA TYR A 184 0.26 7.92 -15.49
C TYR A 184 -0.72 7.10 -14.65
N GLY A 185 -0.39 6.78 -13.39
CA GLY A 185 -1.27 6.03 -12.49
C GLY A 185 -2.64 6.69 -12.29
N LEU A 186 -2.67 8.03 -12.16
CA LEU A 186 -3.92 8.79 -12.07
C LEU A 186 -4.81 8.65 -13.31
N GLY A 187 -4.19 8.48 -14.49
CA GLY A 187 -4.92 8.29 -15.74
C GLY A 187 -5.65 6.96 -15.86
N HIS A 188 -5.32 5.98 -15.00
CA HIS A 188 -5.84 4.62 -15.11
C HIS A 188 -6.66 4.16 -13.91
N CYS A 189 -6.59 4.84 -12.75
CA CYS A 189 -7.25 4.35 -11.54
C CYS A 189 -8.69 4.84 -11.37
N GLN A 190 -9.51 4.04 -10.72
CA GLN A 190 -10.86 4.39 -10.25
C GLN A 190 -10.89 4.65 -8.75
N ILE A 191 -9.92 4.13 -8.02
CA ILE A 191 -9.72 4.35 -6.59
C ILE A 191 -8.31 4.90 -6.40
N LEU A 192 -8.22 6.14 -5.92
CA LEU A 192 -6.95 6.78 -5.56
C LEU A 192 -6.87 6.91 -4.03
N LYS A 193 -5.86 6.34 -3.41
CA LYS A 193 -5.43 6.76 -2.08
C LYS A 193 -4.16 7.59 -2.24
N ILE A 194 -4.11 8.76 -1.65
CA ILE A 194 -2.97 9.67 -1.69
C ILE A 194 -2.76 10.30 -0.31
N SER A 195 -1.53 10.53 0.11
CA SER A 195 -1.25 11.22 1.36
C SER A 195 -1.29 12.75 1.20
N ASP A 196 -1.42 13.45 2.32
CA ASP A 196 -1.35 14.90 2.42
C ASP A 196 -0.09 15.49 1.77
N ASN A 197 1.09 14.95 2.09
CA ASN A 197 2.34 15.39 1.52
C ASN A 197 2.44 15.12 0.01
N GLU A 198 1.91 14.00 -0.45
CA GLU A 198 1.91 13.63 -1.87
C GLU A 198 1.00 14.54 -2.69
N ILE A 199 -0.19 14.87 -2.18
CA ILE A 199 -1.10 15.76 -2.89
C ILE A 199 -0.53 17.18 -3.00
N GLN A 200 0.10 17.68 -1.93
CA GLN A 200 0.78 18.98 -1.95
C GLN A 200 1.95 18.99 -2.93
N TRP A 201 2.80 17.95 -2.89
CA TRP A 201 3.92 17.82 -3.83
C TRP A 201 3.47 17.73 -5.28
N LEU A 202 2.40 16.98 -5.55
CA LEU A 202 1.91 16.74 -6.91
C LEU A 202 1.28 17.99 -7.52
N THR A 203 0.46 18.69 -6.75
CA THR A 203 -0.42 19.77 -7.22
C THR A 203 0.11 21.16 -6.92
N GLY A 204 0.94 21.31 -5.91
CA GLY A 204 1.38 22.59 -5.37
C GLY A 204 0.33 23.30 -4.49
N GLU A 205 -0.82 22.66 -4.24
CA GLU A 205 -1.91 23.21 -3.44
C GLU A 205 -1.73 22.86 -1.96
N GLU A 206 -1.88 23.80 -1.06
CA GLU A 206 -1.85 23.58 0.40
C GLU A 206 -3.19 23.03 0.91
N ASP A 207 -4.30 23.43 0.30
CA ASP A 207 -5.63 22.92 0.63
C ASP A 207 -5.90 21.59 -0.10
N TYR A 208 -6.23 20.56 0.66
CA TYR A 208 -6.46 19.22 0.12
C TYR A 208 -7.63 19.17 -0.87
N THR A 209 -8.68 19.98 -0.66
CA THR A 209 -9.82 20.04 -1.58
C THR A 209 -9.43 20.72 -2.89
N ALA A 210 -8.61 21.77 -2.85
CA ALA A 210 -8.04 22.38 -4.05
C ALA A 210 -7.16 21.37 -4.81
N GLY A 211 -6.30 20.61 -4.08
CA GLY A 211 -5.48 19.55 -4.68
C GLY A 211 -6.32 18.44 -5.32
N VAL A 212 -7.39 17.98 -4.65
CA VAL A 212 -8.31 16.99 -5.24
C VAL A 212 -9.04 17.55 -6.47
N ASN A 213 -9.46 18.81 -6.45
CA ASN A 213 -10.08 19.44 -7.60
C ASN A 213 -9.09 19.54 -8.78
N TRP A 214 -7.82 19.89 -8.51
CA TRP A 214 -6.76 19.88 -9.52
C TRP A 214 -6.64 18.50 -10.21
N ILE A 215 -6.71 17.40 -9.41
CA ILE A 215 -6.69 16.02 -9.93
C ILE A 215 -7.96 15.75 -10.75
N ARG A 216 -9.15 16.06 -10.22
CA ARG A 216 -10.44 15.78 -10.87
C ARG A 216 -10.67 16.55 -12.17
N GLU A 217 -10.12 17.74 -12.31
CA GLU A 217 -10.17 18.51 -13.57
C GLU A 217 -9.42 17.81 -14.71
N ARG A 218 -8.46 16.94 -14.40
CA ARG A 218 -7.58 16.26 -15.35
C ARG A 218 -7.87 14.78 -15.49
N TYR A 219 -8.38 14.16 -14.43
CA TYR A 219 -8.58 12.73 -14.33
C TYR A 219 -9.96 12.43 -13.75
N GLN A 220 -10.67 11.51 -14.36
CA GLN A 220 -12.01 11.10 -13.92
C GLN A 220 -11.91 9.97 -12.88
N ILE A 221 -11.44 10.29 -11.69
CA ILE A 221 -11.29 9.32 -10.59
C ILE A 221 -12.53 9.39 -9.69
N PRO A 222 -13.37 8.35 -9.66
CA PRO A 222 -14.61 8.34 -8.88
C PRO A 222 -14.39 8.50 -7.39
N LEU A 223 -13.44 7.73 -6.81
CA LEU A 223 -13.16 7.73 -5.38
C LEU A 223 -11.72 8.17 -5.11
N ILE A 224 -11.58 9.29 -4.42
CA ILE A 224 -10.28 9.81 -3.96
C ILE A 224 -10.28 9.85 -2.44
N LEU A 225 -9.23 9.27 -1.84
CA LEU A 225 -9.00 9.21 -0.40
C LEU A 225 -7.71 9.95 -0.09
N VAL A 226 -7.80 10.93 0.81
CA VAL A 226 -6.64 11.65 1.32
C VAL A 226 -6.37 11.21 2.74
N SER A 227 -5.22 10.56 2.99
CA SER A 227 -4.74 10.22 4.33
C SER A 227 -3.90 11.38 4.87
N MET A 228 -4.24 11.88 6.07
CA MET A 228 -3.68 13.10 6.66
C MET A 228 -2.98 12.80 8.00
N GLY A 229 -2.45 11.60 8.17
CA GLY A 229 -1.72 11.18 9.36
C GLY A 229 -2.49 11.45 10.65
N LYS A 230 -1.96 12.33 11.50
CA LYS A 230 -2.58 12.70 12.79
C LYS A 230 -3.84 13.55 12.66
N GLU A 231 -4.20 13.99 11.49
CA GLU A 231 -5.42 14.75 11.21
C GLU A 231 -6.59 13.85 10.78
N GLY A 232 -6.31 12.60 10.42
CA GLY A 232 -7.32 11.63 10.01
C GLY A 232 -7.35 11.38 8.51
N SER A 233 -8.54 11.35 7.92
CA SER A 233 -8.69 11.10 6.48
C SER A 233 -9.92 11.77 5.89
N ARG A 234 -9.88 12.01 4.57
CA ARG A 234 -11.01 12.50 3.78
C ARG A 234 -11.29 11.57 2.62
N ALA A 235 -12.58 11.40 2.31
CA ALA A 235 -13.05 10.76 1.10
C ALA A 235 -13.80 11.76 0.22
N TYR A 236 -13.54 11.72 -1.06
CA TYR A 236 -14.18 12.53 -2.09
C TYR A 236 -14.85 11.58 -3.10
N TYR A 237 -16.17 11.64 -3.20
CA TYR A 237 -16.95 10.80 -4.10
C TYR A 237 -18.20 11.55 -4.59
N ASN A 238 -18.42 11.62 -5.93
CA ASN A 238 -19.60 12.23 -6.55
C ASN A 238 -20.00 13.59 -5.97
N GLY A 239 -19.04 14.45 -5.67
CA GLY A 239 -19.26 15.78 -5.08
C GLY A 239 -19.38 15.81 -3.56
N SER A 240 -19.61 14.68 -2.90
CA SER A 240 -19.55 14.57 -1.44
C SER A 240 -18.12 14.60 -0.94
N ILE A 241 -17.91 15.24 0.22
CA ILE A 241 -16.66 15.28 0.96
C ILE A 241 -16.96 14.82 2.38
N VAL A 242 -16.35 13.73 2.80
CA VAL A 242 -16.49 13.20 4.16
C VAL A 242 -15.14 13.18 4.83
N GLU A 243 -15.05 13.76 6.02
CA GLU A 243 -13.86 13.77 6.85
C GLU A 243 -14.10 12.96 8.13
N VAL A 244 -13.13 12.13 8.49
CA VAL A 244 -13.13 11.36 9.74
C VAL A 244 -11.84 11.63 10.51
N LYS A 245 -11.96 11.96 11.77
CA LYS A 245 -10.83 12.20 12.69
C LYS A 245 -10.04 10.90 12.95
N PRO A 246 -8.77 11.01 13.33
CA PRO A 246 -7.95 9.84 13.64
C PRO A 246 -8.31 9.24 15.00
N PHE A 247 -7.95 7.97 15.16
CA PHE A 247 -7.96 7.29 16.47
C PHE A 247 -6.52 7.30 17.03
N LEU A 248 -6.14 8.36 17.75
CA LEU A 248 -4.77 8.50 18.26
C LEU A 248 -4.50 7.50 19.39
N GLN A 249 -3.38 6.78 19.30
CA GLN A 249 -2.90 5.85 20.32
C GLN A 249 -1.86 6.51 21.22
N LYS A 250 -1.93 6.24 22.53
CA LYS A 250 -0.94 6.72 23.51
C LYS A 250 0.36 5.91 23.46
N ASN A 251 0.29 4.70 22.95
CA ASN A 251 1.37 3.71 22.88
C ASN A 251 1.83 3.44 21.44
N THR A 252 1.82 4.45 20.59
CA THR A 252 2.35 4.36 19.23
C THR A 252 3.83 3.95 19.29
N ILE A 253 4.19 2.87 18.60
CA ILE A 253 5.55 2.34 18.47
C ILE A 253 6.14 2.81 17.15
N GLU A 254 5.40 2.59 16.06
CA GLU A 254 5.82 2.98 14.72
C GLU A 254 4.61 3.19 13.80
N THR A 255 4.83 3.83 12.65
CA THR A 255 3.76 4.11 11.68
C THR A 255 3.89 3.31 10.39
N THR A 256 4.81 2.32 10.34
CA THR A 256 4.98 1.44 9.19
C THR A 256 3.68 0.69 8.90
N GLY A 257 3.27 0.67 7.64
CA GLY A 257 2.07 -0.01 7.20
C GLY A 257 0.75 0.66 7.56
N ALA A 258 0.72 1.81 8.25
CA ALA A 258 -0.54 2.48 8.60
C ALA A 258 -1.33 2.93 7.36
N GLY A 259 -0.64 3.51 6.37
CA GLY A 259 -1.25 3.88 5.09
C GLY A 259 -1.76 2.67 4.30
N ASP A 260 -0.97 1.59 4.30
CA ASP A 260 -1.33 0.35 3.60
C ASP A 260 -2.52 -0.34 4.28
N THR A 261 -2.54 -0.37 5.63
CA THR A 261 -3.67 -0.86 6.44
C THR A 261 -4.94 -0.07 6.15
N PHE A 262 -4.85 1.26 6.10
CA PHE A 262 -5.95 2.13 5.71
C PHE A 262 -6.46 1.80 4.31
N CYS A 263 -5.57 1.70 3.32
CA CYS A 263 -5.91 1.33 1.95
C CYS A 263 -6.58 -0.05 1.88
N GLY A 264 -6.01 -1.05 2.57
CA GLY A 264 -6.59 -2.40 2.64
C GLY A 264 -8.00 -2.41 3.20
N CYS A 265 -8.29 -1.60 4.24
CA CYS A 265 -9.64 -1.48 4.81
C CYS A 265 -10.62 -0.77 3.88
N VAL A 266 -10.16 0.23 3.12
CA VAL A 266 -10.98 0.86 2.09
C VAL A 266 -11.35 -0.14 1.00
N LEU A 267 -10.36 -0.88 0.48
CA LEU A 267 -10.60 -1.91 -0.54
C LEU A 267 -11.49 -3.04 -0.01
N HIS A 268 -11.36 -3.41 1.27
CA HIS A 268 -12.28 -4.33 1.94
C HIS A 268 -13.72 -3.84 1.84
N TYR A 269 -13.98 -2.58 2.19
CA TYR A 269 -15.31 -2.00 2.12
C TYR A 269 -15.87 -2.06 0.68
N ILE A 270 -15.06 -1.69 -0.31
CA ILE A 270 -15.44 -1.74 -1.72
C ILE A 270 -15.69 -3.18 -2.21
N CYS A 271 -14.91 -4.16 -1.76
CA CYS A 271 -15.14 -5.57 -2.09
C CYS A 271 -16.49 -6.11 -1.56
N GLU A 272 -16.92 -5.65 -0.38
CA GLU A 272 -18.17 -6.07 0.24
C GLU A 272 -19.40 -5.33 -0.30
N HIS A 273 -19.29 -4.02 -0.58
CA HIS A 273 -20.43 -3.16 -0.87
C HIS A 273 -20.47 -2.63 -2.33
N GLY A 274 -19.37 -2.80 -3.07
CA GLY A 274 -19.21 -2.12 -4.37
C GLY A 274 -18.84 -0.65 -4.21
N MET A 275 -18.68 0.02 -5.34
CA MET A 275 -18.36 1.45 -5.39
C MET A 275 -19.53 2.28 -5.94
N GLU A 276 -20.58 1.63 -6.40
CA GLU A 276 -21.76 2.31 -6.95
C GLU A 276 -22.64 2.85 -5.83
N ASP A 277 -23.14 4.07 -6.00
CA ASP A 277 -24.10 4.71 -5.10
C ASP A 277 -23.66 4.88 -3.63
N LEU A 278 -22.34 5.03 -3.37
CA LEU A 278 -21.83 5.35 -2.05
C LEU A 278 -22.38 6.69 -1.55
N LYS A 279 -23.08 6.64 -0.40
CA LYS A 279 -23.59 7.82 0.31
C LYS A 279 -22.57 8.31 1.34
N GLU A 280 -22.77 9.50 1.87
CA GLU A 280 -21.90 10.06 2.93
C GLU A 280 -21.78 9.16 4.16
N GLU A 281 -22.86 8.47 4.54
CA GLU A 281 -22.86 7.49 5.63
C GLU A 281 -21.92 6.31 5.32
N ASN A 282 -22.00 5.75 4.10
CA ASN A 282 -21.11 4.67 3.67
C ASN A 282 -19.64 5.11 3.67
N LEU A 283 -19.36 6.33 3.18
CA LEU A 283 -18.00 6.89 3.19
C LEU A 283 -17.49 7.10 4.61
N LYS A 284 -18.36 7.57 5.53
CA LYS A 284 -18.03 7.77 6.93
C LYS A 284 -17.71 6.45 7.61
N ASP A 285 -18.53 5.41 7.41
CA ASP A 285 -18.31 4.08 7.99
C ASP A 285 -17.00 3.47 7.48
N MET A 286 -16.76 3.55 6.17
CA MET A 286 -15.53 3.10 5.53
C MET A 286 -14.30 3.79 6.14
N LEU A 287 -14.29 5.13 6.21
CA LEU A 287 -13.16 5.87 6.77
C LEU A 287 -12.98 5.62 8.27
N THR A 288 -14.08 5.49 9.02
CA THR A 288 -14.04 5.21 10.46
C THR A 288 -13.36 3.88 10.74
N PHE A 289 -13.75 2.83 10.02
CA PHE A 289 -13.13 1.51 10.12
C PHE A 289 -11.66 1.53 9.69
N ALA A 290 -11.35 2.19 8.57
CA ALA A 290 -9.99 2.29 8.04
C ALA A 290 -9.05 3.09 8.97
N ASN A 291 -9.50 4.22 9.55
CA ASN A 291 -8.74 5.00 10.51
C ASN A 291 -8.49 4.21 11.81
N ALA A 292 -9.49 3.47 12.30
CA ALA A 292 -9.33 2.63 13.48
C ALA A 292 -8.29 1.52 13.25
N ALA A 293 -8.35 0.83 12.12
CA ALA A 293 -7.37 -0.20 11.75
C ALA A 293 -5.95 0.39 11.61
N ALA A 294 -5.81 1.51 10.90
CA ALA A 294 -4.55 2.22 10.76
C ALA A 294 -3.98 2.69 12.11
N SER A 295 -4.84 2.99 13.07
CA SER A 295 -4.44 3.33 14.44
C SER A 295 -3.90 2.10 15.19
N VAL A 296 -4.58 0.96 15.12
CA VAL A 296 -4.16 -0.27 15.82
C VAL A 296 -2.79 -0.73 15.35
N ILE A 297 -2.51 -0.72 14.04
CA ILE A 297 -1.22 -1.18 13.52
C ILE A 297 -0.05 -0.35 14.07
N THR A 298 -0.23 0.94 14.37
CA THR A 298 0.84 1.80 14.88
C THR A 298 1.32 1.40 16.28
N THR A 299 0.63 0.53 16.99
CA THR A 299 1.02 0.00 18.29
C THR A 299 1.90 -1.26 18.20
N ARG A 300 2.33 -1.65 17.00
CA ARG A 300 3.07 -2.89 16.70
C ARG A 300 4.31 -2.60 15.89
N LYS A 301 5.30 -3.48 15.96
CA LYS A 301 6.47 -3.46 15.08
C LYS A 301 6.20 -4.27 13.81
N GLY A 302 6.65 -3.75 12.66
CA GLY A 302 6.43 -4.36 11.37
C GLY A 302 5.02 -4.13 10.84
N ALA A 303 4.68 -4.73 9.71
CA ALA A 303 3.38 -4.55 9.05
C ALA A 303 2.73 -5.88 8.65
N LEU A 304 3.28 -6.58 7.68
CA LEU A 304 2.67 -7.72 6.99
C LEU A 304 2.08 -8.80 7.93
N ARG A 305 2.83 -9.21 8.96
CA ARG A 305 2.42 -10.27 9.89
C ARG A 305 1.56 -9.79 11.05
N VAL A 306 1.47 -8.49 11.28
CA VAL A 306 0.84 -7.91 12.48
C VAL A 306 -0.42 -7.09 12.18
N MET A 307 -1.02 -7.30 11.02
CA MET A 307 -2.28 -6.64 10.63
C MET A 307 -3.37 -6.89 11.68
N PRO A 308 -4.15 -5.84 12.04
CA PRO A 308 -5.20 -5.96 13.03
C PRO A 308 -6.32 -6.89 12.57
N THR A 309 -6.90 -7.61 13.52
CA THR A 309 -8.11 -8.41 13.26
C THR A 309 -9.35 -7.51 13.25
N ARG A 310 -10.43 -7.99 12.63
CA ARG A 310 -11.74 -7.32 12.67
C ARG A 310 -12.19 -7.05 14.11
N GLU A 311 -11.98 -8.00 15.02
CA GLU A 311 -12.37 -7.88 16.43
C GLU A 311 -11.59 -6.76 17.14
N GLU A 312 -10.28 -6.65 16.93
CA GLU A 312 -9.47 -5.59 17.53
C GLU A 312 -9.90 -4.20 17.04
N ILE A 313 -10.23 -4.08 15.74
CA ILE A 313 -10.74 -2.83 15.18
C ILE A 313 -12.09 -2.47 15.79
N GLN A 314 -13.02 -3.44 15.90
CA GLN A 314 -14.34 -3.24 16.47
C GLN A 314 -14.26 -2.87 17.96
N ASN A 315 -13.39 -3.50 18.74
CA ASN A 315 -13.18 -3.19 20.14
C ASN A 315 -12.73 -1.74 20.32
N LEU A 316 -11.77 -1.27 19.51
CA LEU A 316 -11.35 0.14 19.53
C LEU A 316 -12.53 1.09 19.21
N LEU A 317 -13.36 0.75 18.22
CA LEU A 317 -14.52 1.57 17.87
C LEU A 317 -15.56 1.64 19.00
N ILE A 318 -15.80 0.53 19.70
CA ILE A 318 -16.72 0.48 20.86
C ILE A 318 -16.17 1.30 22.01
N GLU A 319 -14.89 1.16 22.34
CA GLU A 319 -14.25 1.94 23.41
C GLU A 319 -14.36 3.45 23.19
N ARG A 320 -14.11 3.88 21.94
CA ARG A 320 -14.18 5.29 21.58
C ARG A 320 -15.59 5.86 21.46
N ALA A 321 -16.58 5.02 21.21
CA ALA A 321 -17.99 5.44 21.23
C ALA A 321 -18.52 5.65 22.65
N ALA A 322 -17.86 5.09 23.67
CA ALA A 322 -18.21 5.21 25.06
C ALA A 322 -17.53 6.40 25.79
N GLU A 323 -16.52 7.03 25.16
CA GLU A 323 -15.86 8.24 25.63
C GLU A 323 -16.65 9.51 25.20
#